data_443256febf253f36a4d55688c16444dd
#
_entry.id   443256febf253f36a4d55688c16444dd
#
_cell.length_a   1.000
_cell.length_b   1.000
_cell.length_c   1.000
_cell.angle_alpha   90.00
_cell.angle_beta   90.00
_cell.angle_gamma   90.00
#
_symmetry.space_group_name_H-M   'P 1'
#
loop_
_entity.id
_entity.type
_entity.pdbx_description
1 polymer ?
#
loop_
_entity_poly.entity_id
_entity_poly.type
_entity_poly.pdbx_seq_one_letter_code
_entity_poly.pdbx_strand_id
1 'polypeptide(L)'
;MQDGKTFAATYSRAILICPFMESDKPAELTDIQKERDHRELRIDKVGVRNLRFPIRIRDKAHAHQDTIATIGMFVDLHHHFKGTHMSRFIEVLNAHGNIVHVENIPDILTAMQERLDAQTVHLEMDFPFFLEKAAPVTGKTGLLDYGARFDATATGGDIDFVLEVHTHVTTLCPCSKAISIHGAHNQRGEVTVQLRSSETVWIEDVIELVEASGSSELYSLLKRPDEKYVTERAYENPVFVEDLVRNVATRLNAHPHVTWYKVEVENFESIHNHNAYACIEKS
;
A
#
# COMPACT_ATOMS: atom_id res chain seq x y z
N MET A 1 -46.42 -31.37 41.80
CA MET A 1 -47.67 -31.43 41.00
C MET A 1 -47.73 -30.22 40.11
N GLN A 2 -47.96 -30.44 38.84
CA GLN A 2 -48.18 -29.53 37.70
C GLN A 2 -46.89 -29.16 36.96
N ASP A 3 -46.56 -29.90 35.99
CA ASP A 3 -46.88 -30.02 34.55
C ASP A 3 -46.32 -28.88 33.72
N GLY A 4 -45.10 -29.09 33.25
CA GLY A 4 -44.50 -28.32 32.18
C GLY A 4 -44.99 -28.83 30.81
N LYS A 5 -45.67 -27.98 30.04
CA LYS A 5 -45.98 -28.25 28.64
C LYS A 5 -45.00 -27.51 27.74
N THR A 6 -44.18 -28.33 27.11
CA THR A 6 -43.26 -27.95 26.00
C THR A 6 -44.11 -27.72 24.75
N PHE A 7 -44.08 -26.54 24.18
CA PHE A 7 -44.60 -26.24 22.85
C PHE A 7 -43.49 -26.44 21.81
N ALA A 8 -43.55 -27.57 21.11
CA ALA A 8 -42.74 -27.78 19.91
C ALA A 8 -43.52 -27.22 18.71
N ALA A 9 -43.06 -26.08 18.16
CA ALA A 9 -43.57 -25.57 16.92
C ALA A 9 -42.88 -26.24 15.74
N THR A 10 -43.64 -27.09 15.08
CA THR A 10 -43.20 -27.80 13.83
C THR A 10 -43.38 -26.84 12.66
N TYR A 11 -42.27 -26.26 12.15
CA TYR A 11 -42.28 -25.53 10.89
C TYR A 11 -42.19 -26.51 9.72
N SER A 12 -43.33 -26.76 9.08
CA SER A 12 -43.41 -27.47 7.81
C SER A 12 -42.97 -26.53 6.70
N ARG A 13 -41.76 -26.74 6.17
CA ARG A 13 -41.29 -26.05 4.95
C ARG A 13 -41.97 -26.74 3.74
N ALA A 14 -42.99 -26.10 3.20
CA ALA A 14 -43.45 -26.41 1.87
C ALA A 14 -42.44 -25.86 0.86
N ILE A 15 -41.59 -26.72 0.29
CA ILE A 15 -40.72 -26.36 -0.84
C ILE A 15 -41.65 -26.34 -2.07
N LEU A 16 -41.94 -25.11 -2.54
CA LEU A 16 -42.53 -24.93 -3.86
C LEU A 16 -41.46 -25.31 -4.90
N ILE A 17 -41.58 -26.50 -5.46
CA ILE A 17 -40.82 -26.93 -6.63
C ILE A 17 -41.46 -26.24 -7.82
N CYS A 18 -40.85 -25.15 -8.27
CA CYS A 18 -41.17 -24.59 -9.60
C CYS A 18 -40.77 -25.63 -10.66
N PRO A 19 -41.64 -25.98 -11.61
CA PRO A 19 -41.26 -26.87 -12.69
C PRO A 19 -40.15 -26.20 -13.51
N PHE A 20 -38.99 -26.85 -13.56
CA PHE A 20 -37.91 -26.50 -14.47
C PHE A 20 -38.46 -26.53 -15.90
N MET A 21 -38.61 -25.40 -16.55
CA MET A 21 -38.82 -25.34 -17.98
C MET A 21 -37.53 -25.88 -18.64
N GLU A 22 -37.72 -26.94 -19.45
CA GLU A 22 -36.66 -27.53 -20.26
C GLU A 22 -36.01 -26.46 -21.14
N SER A 23 -34.72 -26.49 -21.16
CA SER A 23 -33.81 -25.53 -21.73
C SER A 23 -34.01 -25.28 -23.22
N ASP A 24 -34.42 -24.10 -23.58
CA ASP A 24 -33.86 -23.49 -24.79
C ASP A 24 -32.35 -23.39 -24.61
N LYS A 25 -31.55 -23.88 -25.58
CA LYS A 25 -30.11 -23.63 -25.63
C LYS A 25 -29.90 -22.14 -25.44
N PRO A 26 -29.05 -21.71 -24.49
CA PRO A 26 -28.81 -20.27 -24.31
C PRO A 26 -28.37 -19.69 -25.66
N ALA A 27 -29.11 -18.70 -26.13
CA ALA A 27 -28.72 -17.95 -27.33
C ALA A 27 -27.26 -17.50 -27.11
N GLU A 28 -26.41 -17.75 -28.09
CA GLU A 28 -25.02 -17.37 -28.06
C GLU A 28 -24.96 -15.86 -27.84
N LEU A 29 -24.61 -15.43 -26.60
CA LEU A 29 -24.59 -14.02 -26.25
C LEU A 29 -23.45 -13.35 -27.05
N THR A 30 -23.75 -12.32 -27.79
CA THR A 30 -22.78 -11.58 -28.58
C THR A 30 -21.75 -10.93 -27.65
N ASP A 31 -20.47 -11.18 -27.91
CA ASP A 31 -19.36 -10.57 -27.18
C ASP A 31 -19.05 -9.17 -27.73
N ILE A 32 -19.78 -8.18 -27.23
CA ILE A 32 -19.67 -6.78 -27.66
C ILE A 32 -18.27 -6.19 -27.37
N GLN A 33 -17.55 -6.72 -26.38
CA GLN A 33 -16.22 -6.22 -25.99
C GLN A 33 -15.16 -6.52 -27.07
N LYS A 34 -15.36 -7.59 -27.85
CA LYS A 34 -14.50 -7.93 -28.98
C LYS A 34 -14.85 -7.23 -30.27
N GLU A 35 -15.95 -6.47 -30.31
CA GLU A 35 -16.29 -5.68 -31.51
C GLU A 35 -15.19 -4.65 -31.78
N ARG A 36 -15.06 -4.29 -33.07
CA ARG A 36 -14.11 -3.25 -33.46
C ARG A 36 -14.57 -1.88 -32.99
N ASP A 37 -13.66 -1.12 -32.39
CA ASP A 37 -13.87 0.30 -32.11
C ASP A 37 -13.47 1.13 -33.34
N HIS A 38 -14.37 1.99 -33.80
CA HIS A 38 -14.17 2.84 -35.01
C HIS A 38 -13.48 4.16 -34.68
N ARG A 39 -13.29 4.51 -33.39
CA ARG A 39 -12.62 5.74 -32.95
C ARG A 39 -11.12 5.67 -33.08
N GLU A 40 -10.56 4.45 -33.15
CA GLU A 40 -9.13 4.15 -33.32
C GLU A 40 -8.23 4.81 -32.23
N LEU A 41 -8.75 4.91 -30.99
CA LEU A 41 -8.02 5.46 -29.84
C LEU A 41 -7.55 4.33 -28.93
N ARG A 42 -6.25 4.21 -28.72
CA ARG A 42 -5.67 3.32 -27.70
C ARG A 42 -6.04 3.82 -26.31
N ILE A 43 -6.28 2.89 -25.38
CA ILE A 43 -6.44 3.20 -23.96
C ILE A 43 -5.18 2.71 -23.25
N ASP A 44 -4.51 3.60 -22.51
CA ASP A 44 -3.25 3.27 -21.83
C ASP A 44 -3.47 2.40 -20.59
N LYS A 45 -4.54 2.64 -19.83
CA LYS A 45 -4.92 1.84 -18.65
C LYS A 45 -6.44 1.62 -18.61
N VAL A 46 -6.89 0.37 -18.65
CA VAL A 46 -8.27 -0.04 -18.40
C VAL A 46 -8.28 -1.28 -17.52
N GLY A 47 -9.16 -1.35 -16.54
CA GLY A 47 -9.21 -2.50 -15.63
C GLY A 47 -10.08 -2.28 -14.40
N VAL A 48 -9.75 -2.97 -13.32
CA VAL A 48 -10.46 -2.92 -12.03
C VAL A 48 -9.65 -2.14 -11.00
N ARG A 49 -10.33 -1.44 -10.11
CA ARG A 49 -9.73 -0.65 -9.03
C ARG A 49 -10.51 -0.83 -7.73
N ASN A 50 -9.84 -0.54 -6.59
CA ASN A 50 -10.42 -0.63 -5.25
C ASN A 50 -10.88 -2.05 -4.87
N LEU A 51 -10.23 -3.07 -5.40
CA LEU A 51 -10.49 -4.45 -5.01
C LEU A 51 -9.75 -4.76 -3.71
N ARG A 52 -10.48 -5.04 -2.63
CA ARG A 52 -9.87 -5.45 -1.36
C ARG A 52 -9.64 -6.95 -1.34
N PHE A 53 -8.40 -7.35 -1.12
CA PHE A 53 -8.00 -8.75 -1.17
C PHE A 53 -6.97 -9.07 -0.08
N PRO A 54 -7.04 -10.25 0.58
CA PRO A 54 -6.04 -10.69 1.54
C PRO A 54 -4.70 -10.95 0.84
N ILE A 55 -3.62 -10.42 1.42
CA ILE A 55 -2.27 -10.62 0.93
C ILE A 55 -1.35 -11.10 2.04
N ARG A 56 -0.27 -11.77 1.65
CA ARG A 56 0.83 -12.16 2.53
C ARG A 56 2.12 -11.53 2.03
N ILE A 57 2.76 -10.77 2.89
CA ILE A 57 4.01 -10.06 2.61
C ILE A 57 5.14 -10.63 3.47
N ARG A 58 6.37 -10.47 3.00
CA ARG A 58 7.56 -10.85 3.79
C ARG A 58 7.77 -9.84 4.93
N ASP A 59 8.19 -10.36 6.07
CA ASP A 59 8.45 -9.62 7.32
C ASP A 59 9.75 -10.16 7.93
N LYS A 60 10.69 -9.29 8.29
CA LYS A 60 11.98 -9.69 8.85
C LYS A 60 11.86 -10.37 10.20
N ALA A 61 10.91 -9.95 11.04
CA ALA A 61 10.75 -10.46 12.40
C ALA A 61 10.01 -11.81 12.45
N HIS A 62 8.98 -11.99 11.58
CA HIS A 62 8.05 -13.12 11.64
C HIS A 62 8.03 -13.95 10.37
N ALA A 63 8.95 -13.72 9.44
CA ALA A 63 9.01 -14.27 8.09
C ALA A 63 7.88 -13.77 7.17
N HIS A 64 6.63 -13.72 7.64
CA HIS A 64 5.48 -13.22 6.88
C HIS A 64 4.50 -12.48 7.77
N GLN A 65 3.80 -11.51 7.16
CA GLN A 65 2.68 -10.79 7.74
C GLN A 65 1.48 -10.87 6.79
N ASP A 66 0.30 -11.22 7.32
CA ASP A 66 -0.96 -11.21 6.59
C ASP A 66 -1.64 -9.85 6.79
N THR A 67 -2.10 -9.25 5.70
CA THR A 67 -2.80 -7.97 5.70
C THR A 67 -3.84 -7.91 4.58
N ILE A 68 -4.51 -6.78 4.41
CA ILE A 68 -5.47 -6.57 3.33
C ILE A 68 -4.96 -5.46 2.44
N ALA A 69 -4.77 -5.77 1.15
CA ALA A 69 -4.46 -4.77 0.15
C ALA A 69 -5.71 -4.24 -0.55
N THR A 70 -5.63 -2.99 -0.95
CA THR A 70 -6.50 -2.40 -1.98
C THR A 70 -5.78 -2.51 -3.30
N ILE A 71 -6.31 -3.34 -4.20
CA ILE A 71 -5.67 -3.71 -5.46
C ILE A 71 -6.29 -2.97 -6.63
N GLY A 72 -5.43 -2.44 -7.52
CA GLY A 72 -5.74 -2.02 -8.87
C GLY A 72 -5.07 -2.94 -9.89
N MET A 73 -5.78 -3.37 -10.90
CA MET A 73 -5.25 -4.19 -11.99
C MET A 73 -5.68 -3.59 -13.32
N PHE A 74 -4.73 -3.29 -14.19
CA PHE A 74 -5.01 -2.62 -15.45
C PHE A 74 -4.19 -3.23 -16.57
N VAL A 75 -4.72 -3.08 -17.80
CA VAL A 75 -4.02 -3.44 -19.03
C VAL A 75 -4.10 -2.28 -20.00
N ASP A 76 -3.19 -2.24 -20.97
CA ASP A 76 -3.37 -1.43 -22.15
C ASP A 76 -4.41 -2.07 -23.06
N LEU A 77 -5.21 -1.26 -23.76
CA LEU A 77 -6.19 -1.74 -24.73
C LEU A 77 -5.89 -1.15 -26.09
N HIS A 78 -5.59 -2.06 -27.03
CA HIS A 78 -5.31 -1.67 -28.39
C HIS A 78 -6.54 -0.99 -29.04
N HIS A 79 -6.28 -0.01 -29.89
CA HIS A 79 -7.32 0.83 -30.52
C HIS A 79 -8.40 0.07 -31.32
N HIS A 80 -8.13 -1.18 -31.69
CA HIS A 80 -9.10 -2.01 -32.41
C HIS A 80 -10.19 -2.63 -31.52
N PHE A 81 -9.95 -2.76 -30.21
CA PHE A 81 -10.88 -3.40 -29.29
C PHE A 81 -11.79 -2.40 -28.60
N LYS A 82 -13.07 -2.74 -28.50
CA LYS A 82 -14.08 -1.91 -27.83
C LYS A 82 -13.97 -1.95 -26.31
N GLY A 83 -13.49 -3.07 -25.74
CA GLY A 83 -13.35 -3.24 -24.29
C GLY A 83 -12.59 -4.49 -23.90
N THR A 84 -12.41 -4.67 -22.60
CA THR A 84 -11.85 -5.88 -21.98
C THR A 84 -12.80 -6.47 -20.93
N HIS A 85 -12.68 -7.77 -20.67
CA HIS A 85 -13.55 -8.48 -19.72
C HIS A 85 -13.08 -8.29 -18.27
N MET A 86 -13.82 -7.51 -17.49
CA MET A 86 -13.47 -7.20 -16.08
C MET A 86 -13.42 -8.45 -15.18
N SER A 87 -14.24 -9.48 -15.47
CA SER A 87 -14.22 -10.75 -14.72
C SER A 87 -12.87 -11.46 -14.79
N ARG A 88 -12.14 -11.33 -15.91
CA ARG A 88 -10.84 -11.99 -16.09
C ARG A 88 -9.78 -11.51 -15.11
N PHE A 89 -9.82 -10.25 -14.69
CA PHE A 89 -8.93 -9.74 -13.63
C PHE A 89 -9.15 -10.48 -12.31
N ILE A 90 -10.42 -10.71 -11.96
CA ILE A 90 -10.78 -11.44 -10.74
C ILE A 90 -10.41 -12.91 -10.85
N GLU A 91 -10.59 -13.52 -12.04
CA GLU A 91 -10.18 -14.90 -12.30
C GLU A 91 -8.66 -15.09 -12.13
N VAL A 92 -7.85 -14.11 -12.57
CA VAL A 92 -6.39 -14.13 -12.37
C VAL A 92 -6.05 -14.15 -10.88
N LEU A 93 -6.62 -13.25 -10.07
CA LEU A 93 -6.36 -13.24 -8.63
C LEU A 93 -6.81 -14.54 -7.96
N ASN A 94 -8.00 -15.02 -8.28
CA ASN A 94 -8.54 -16.26 -7.69
C ASN A 94 -7.71 -17.51 -8.04
N ALA A 95 -7.06 -17.53 -9.21
CA ALA A 95 -6.18 -18.61 -9.61
C ALA A 95 -4.90 -18.70 -8.73
N HIS A 96 -4.51 -17.60 -8.08
CA HIS A 96 -3.36 -17.55 -7.16
C HIS A 96 -3.77 -17.82 -5.69
N GLY A 97 -5.02 -18.24 -5.43
CA GLY A 97 -5.51 -18.65 -4.12
C GLY A 97 -6.29 -17.56 -3.38
N ASN A 98 -6.71 -17.89 -2.15
CA ASN A 98 -7.48 -16.98 -1.31
C ASN A 98 -6.62 -15.90 -0.61
N ILE A 99 -5.30 -16.07 -0.64
CA ILE A 99 -4.31 -15.13 -0.14
C ILE A 99 -3.24 -14.99 -1.21
N VAL A 100 -3.03 -13.77 -1.70
CA VAL A 100 -1.97 -13.47 -2.67
C VAL A 100 -0.66 -13.30 -1.93
N HIS A 101 0.34 -14.07 -2.28
CA HIS A 101 1.71 -13.90 -1.83
C HIS A 101 2.41 -12.90 -2.75
N VAL A 102 3.09 -11.91 -2.18
CA VAL A 102 3.74 -10.85 -2.97
C VAL A 102 4.91 -11.37 -3.84
N GLU A 103 5.48 -12.51 -3.46
CA GLU A 103 6.48 -13.21 -4.27
C GLU A 103 5.93 -13.70 -5.61
N ASN A 104 4.59 -13.86 -5.71
CA ASN A 104 3.91 -14.32 -6.91
C ASN A 104 3.52 -13.15 -7.85
N ILE A 105 3.91 -11.91 -7.55
CA ILE A 105 3.62 -10.74 -8.41
C ILE A 105 4.06 -10.98 -9.86
N PRO A 106 5.26 -11.50 -10.16
CA PRO A 106 5.66 -11.80 -11.53
C PRO A 106 4.73 -12.80 -12.25
N ASP A 107 4.28 -13.84 -11.53
CA ASP A 107 3.35 -14.85 -12.07
C ASP A 107 1.97 -14.25 -12.33
N ILE A 108 1.51 -13.37 -11.44
CA ILE A 108 0.24 -12.63 -11.60
C ILE A 108 0.29 -11.75 -12.83
N LEU A 109 1.37 -10.98 -13.02
CA LEU A 109 1.56 -10.12 -14.19
C LEU A 109 1.58 -10.94 -15.49
N THR A 110 2.28 -12.07 -15.50
CA THR A 110 2.30 -13.00 -16.64
C THR A 110 0.90 -13.54 -16.95
N ALA A 111 0.17 -13.99 -15.92
CA ALA A 111 -1.19 -14.47 -16.08
C ALA A 111 -2.14 -13.37 -16.59
N MET A 112 -1.94 -12.11 -16.16
CA MET A 112 -2.67 -10.97 -16.69
C MET A 112 -2.40 -10.76 -18.18
N GLN A 113 -1.13 -10.79 -18.62
CA GLN A 113 -0.78 -10.64 -20.04
C GLN A 113 -1.45 -11.72 -20.88
N GLU A 114 -1.36 -12.98 -20.46
CA GLU A 114 -1.93 -14.11 -21.19
C GLU A 114 -3.48 -14.09 -21.24
N ARG A 115 -4.12 -13.89 -20.08
CA ARG A 115 -5.58 -13.97 -19.96
C ARG A 115 -6.31 -12.80 -20.62
N LEU A 116 -5.67 -11.63 -20.64
CA LEU A 116 -6.26 -10.39 -21.14
C LEU A 116 -5.76 -10.03 -22.53
N ASP A 117 -4.83 -10.82 -23.11
CA ASP A 117 -4.21 -10.59 -24.42
C ASP A 117 -3.64 -9.17 -24.52
N ALA A 118 -2.87 -8.77 -23.49
CA ALA A 118 -2.35 -7.42 -23.35
C ALA A 118 -0.81 -7.41 -23.37
N GLN A 119 -0.24 -6.39 -23.99
CA GLN A 119 1.21 -6.21 -24.03
C GLN A 119 1.74 -5.61 -22.75
N THR A 120 1.01 -4.66 -22.18
CA THR A 120 1.36 -3.96 -20.94
C THR A 120 0.28 -4.20 -19.89
N VAL A 121 0.72 -4.62 -18.71
CA VAL A 121 -0.16 -4.86 -17.55
C VAL A 121 0.39 -4.12 -16.33
N HIS A 122 -0.51 -3.68 -15.45
CA HIS A 122 -0.18 -2.95 -14.24
C HIS A 122 -0.89 -3.56 -13.05
N LEU A 123 -0.17 -3.75 -11.96
CA LEU A 123 -0.67 -4.21 -10.66
C LEU A 123 -0.26 -3.20 -9.59
N GLU A 124 -1.24 -2.57 -8.97
CA GLU A 124 -1.09 -1.63 -7.87
C GLU A 124 -1.66 -2.27 -6.60
N MET A 125 -0.91 -2.25 -5.49
CA MET A 125 -1.31 -2.88 -4.22
C MET A 125 -0.97 -1.96 -3.06
N ASP A 126 -1.98 -1.29 -2.48
CA ASP A 126 -1.85 -0.43 -1.30
C ASP A 126 -2.26 -1.21 -0.05
N PHE A 127 -1.42 -1.24 0.99
CA PHE A 127 -1.69 -2.00 2.21
C PHE A 127 -1.04 -1.39 3.45
N PRO A 128 -1.61 -1.60 4.65
CA PRO A 128 -0.95 -1.32 5.91
C PRO A 128 0.09 -2.40 6.22
N PHE A 129 1.27 -1.95 6.64
CA PHE A 129 2.34 -2.78 7.16
C PHE A 129 2.53 -2.48 8.65
N PHE A 130 2.62 -3.49 9.49
CA PHE A 130 2.68 -3.33 10.94
C PHE A 130 4.06 -3.69 11.48
N LEU A 131 4.63 -2.81 12.33
CA LEU A 131 5.83 -3.10 13.08
C LEU A 131 5.56 -3.04 14.59
N GLU A 132 6.11 -3.99 15.32
CA GLU A 132 6.18 -3.91 16.77
C GLU A 132 7.35 -2.99 17.15
N LYS A 133 7.06 -1.89 17.84
CA LYS A 133 8.02 -0.90 18.30
C LYS A 133 8.12 -0.88 19.80
N ALA A 134 9.35 -0.96 20.33
CA ALA A 134 9.63 -0.80 21.75
C ALA A 134 9.82 0.68 22.11
N ALA A 135 9.13 1.15 23.15
CA ALA A 135 9.33 2.48 23.70
C ALA A 135 10.78 2.68 24.19
N PRO A 136 11.41 3.85 23.97
CA PRO A 136 12.87 4.01 24.04
C PRO A 136 13.48 3.87 25.45
N VAL A 137 12.69 4.08 26.50
CA VAL A 137 13.15 4.00 27.91
C VAL A 137 12.56 2.81 28.63
N THR A 138 11.24 2.61 28.50
CA THR A 138 10.52 1.56 29.25
C THR A 138 10.54 0.21 28.55
N GLY A 139 10.88 0.17 27.26
CA GLY A 139 10.87 -1.05 26.46
C GLY A 139 9.46 -1.65 26.26
N LYS A 140 8.38 -0.90 26.57
CA LYS A 140 7.02 -1.37 26.32
C LYS A 140 6.75 -1.37 24.83
N THR A 141 6.31 -2.52 24.32
CA THR A 141 6.04 -2.71 22.90
C THR A 141 4.62 -2.33 22.52
N GLY A 142 4.45 -1.87 21.29
CA GLY A 142 3.16 -1.59 20.68
C GLY A 142 3.26 -1.67 19.16
N LEU A 143 2.18 -2.09 18.52
CA LEU A 143 2.10 -2.11 17.06
C LEU A 143 1.89 -0.70 16.52
N LEU A 144 2.66 -0.36 15.49
CA LEU A 144 2.52 0.86 14.71
C LEU A 144 2.32 0.48 13.24
N ASP A 145 1.37 1.13 12.59
CA ASP A 145 1.08 0.91 11.17
C ASP A 145 1.79 1.94 10.28
N TYR A 146 2.22 1.46 9.12
CA TYR A 146 2.85 2.24 8.06
C TYR A 146 2.11 1.96 6.75
N GLY A 147 1.99 2.96 5.89
CA GLY A 147 1.51 2.74 4.54
C GLY A 147 2.59 2.10 3.67
N ALA A 148 2.24 1.10 2.90
CA ALA A 148 3.12 0.56 1.88
C ALA A 148 2.35 0.30 0.59
N ARG A 149 3.04 0.43 -0.54
CA ARG A 149 2.49 0.16 -1.86
C ARG A 149 3.50 -0.55 -2.73
N PHE A 150 3.02 -1.54 -3.46
CA PHE A 150 3.72 -2.12 -4.61
C PHE A 150 3.06 -1.62 -5.89
N ASP A 151 3.88 -1.11 -6.81
CA ASP A 151 3.48 -0.76 -8.17
C ASP A 151 4.34 -1.57 -9.13
N ALA A 152 3.71 -2.51 -9.82
CA ALA A 152 4.39 -3.41 -10.74
C ALA A 152 3.81 -3.28 -12.14
N THR A 153 4.68 -3.08 -13.12
CA THR A 153 4.32 -2.99 -14.54
C THR A 153 5.13 -4.01 -15.32
N ALA A 154 4.45 -4.85 -16.12
CA ALA A 154 5.12 -5.73 -17.07
C ALA A 154 4.80 -5.31 -18.50
N THR A 155 5.87 -5.21 -19.33
CA THR A 155 5.77 -4.91 -20.76
C THR A 155 6.70 -5.82 -21.54
N GLY A 156 6.15 -6.67 -22.41
CA GLY A 156 6.95 -7.53 -23.30
C GLY A 156 7.89 -8.50 -22.56
N GLY A 157 7.62 -8.83 -21.29
CA GLY A 157 8.45 -9.70 -20.46
C GLY A 157 9.38 -8.97 -19.48
N ASP A 158 9.58 -7.67 -19.64
CA ASP A 158 10.32 -6.84 -18.69
C ASP A 158 9.37 -6.38 -17.56
N ILE A 159 9.82 -6.47 -16.31
CA ILE A 159 9.06 -6.05 -15.13
C ILE A 159 9.74 -4.84 -14.50
N ASP A 160 9.00 -3.73 -14.37
CA ASP A 160 9.35 -2.59 -13.54
C ASP A 160 8.59 -2.70 -12.21
N PHE A 161 9.31 -2.64 -11.11
CA PHE A 161 8.76 -2.75 -9.77
C PHE A 161 9.19 -1.56 -8.91
N VAL A 162 8.21 -0.87 -8.35
CA VAL A 162 8.42 0.24 -7.41
C VAL A 162 7.84 -0.15 -6.06
N LEU A 163 8.67 -0.09 -5.03
CA LEU A 163 8.25 -0.11 -3.64
C LEU A 163 8.00 1.35 -3.19
N GLU A 164 6.82 1.62 -2.63
CA GLU A 164 6.51 2.88 -1.97
C GLU A 164 6.23 2.63 -0.48
N VAL A 165 6.81 3.47 0.40
CA VAL A 165 6.64 3.39 1.85
C VAL A 165 6.32 4.77 2.40
N HIS A 166 5.26 4.85 3.21
CA HIS A 166 4.84 6.06 3.92
C HIS A 166 5.23 5.96 5.40
N THR A 167 6.06 6.87 5.86
CA THR A 167 6.56 6.89 7.23
C THR A 167 6.34 8.25 7.85
N HIS A 168 5.83 8.28 9.08
CA HIS A 168 5.67 9.52 9.83
C HIS A 168 6.81 9.69 10.83
N VAL A 169 7.29 10.94 10.95
CA VAL A 169 8.29 11.36 11.92
C VAL A 169 7.88 12.65 12.62
N THR A 170 8.50 12.97 13.74
CA THR A 170 8.44 14.31 14.32
C THR A 170 9.48 15.19 13.66
N THR A 171 9.11 16.43 13.29
CA THR A 171 10.04 17.50 12.91
C THR A 171 9.89 18.68 13.85
N LEU A 172 11.00 19.24 14.31
CA LEU A 172 11.06 20.41 15.19
C LEU A 172 11.80 21.52 14.48
N CYS A 173 11.19 22.71 14.42
CA CYS A 173 11.69 23.83 13.64
C CYS A 173 13.00 24.41 14.21
N PRO A 174 14.12 24.37 13.45
CA PRO A 174 15.39 24.97 13.89
C PRO A 174 15.31 26.49 14.08
N CYS A 175 14.59 27.22 13.21
CA CYS A 175 14.41 28.67 13.32
C CYS A 175 13.68 29.03 14.62
N SER A 176 12.56 28.35 14.91
CA SER A 176 11.77 28.58 16.11
C SER A 176 12.62 28.32 17.36
N LYS A 177 13.42 27.25 17.36
CA LYS A 177 14.36 26.95 18.43
C LYS A 177 15.40 28.03 18.63
N ALA A 178 15.91 28.65 17.56
CA ALA A 178 16.95 29.67 17.63
C ALA A 178 16.48 31.01 18.20
N ILE A 179 15.20 31.37 18.01
CA ILE A 179 14.68 32.70 18.38
C ILE A 179 13.81 32.68 19.64
N SER A 180 13.24 31.53 20.00
CA SER A 180 12.32 31.42 21.13
C SER A 180 13.07 31.17 22.45
N ILE A 181 12.59 31.83 23.51
CA ILE A 181 13.11 31.62 24.88
C ILE A 181 12.59 30.31 25.48
N HIS A 182 11.42 29.85 25.09
CA HIS A 182 10.69 28.77 25.77
C HIS A 182 10.34 27.57 24.82
N GLY A 183 11.26 27.16 23.98
CA GLY A 183 11.07 25.97 23.17
C GLY A 183 10.96 26.27 21.67
N ALA A 184 10.36 25.34 20.95
CA ALA A 184 10.17 25.43 19.50
C ALA A 184 8.91 24.70 19.09
N HIS A 185 8.25 25.16 18.03
CA HIS A 185 7.15 24.38 17.48
C HIS A 185 7.66 23.10 16.82
N ASN A 186 6.85 22.07 16.91
CA ASN A 186 7.06 20.81 16.24
C ASN A 186 5.76 20.35 15.60
N GLN A 187 5.86 19.45 14.68
CA GLN A 187 4.75 18.87 13.93
C GLN A 187 5.09 17.46 13.47
N ARG A 188 4.08 16.77 12.95
CA ARG A 188 4.28 15.53 12.22
C ARG A 188 4.73 15.84 10.80
N GLY A 189 5.76 15.13 10.33
CA GLY A 189 6.16 15.08 8.93
C GLY A 189 5.78 13.71 8.37
N GLU A 190 5.18 13.68 7.20
CA GLU A 190 4.99 12.47 6.39
C GLU A 190 6.08 12.40 5.33
N VAL A 191 6.72 11.25 5.23
CA VAL A 191 7.76 10.97 4.24
C VAL A 191 7.27 9.82 3.37
N THR A 192 7.14 10.08 2.08
CA THR A 192 6.88 9.07 1.06
C THR A 192 8.18 8.76 0.33
N VAL A 193 8.61 7.51 0.40
CA VAL A 193 9.77 7.00 -0.33
C VAL A 193 9.28 6.04 -1.39
N GLN A 194 9.52 6.37 -2.66
CA GLN A 194 9.40 5.44 -3.79
C GLN A 194 10.80 5.01 -4.20
N LEU A 195 11.01 3.72 -4.43
CA LEU A 195 12.30 3.21 -4.87
C LEU A 195 12.21 2.03 -5.84
N ARG A 196 13.26 1.93 -6.69
CA ARG A 196 13.61 0.73 -7.45
C ARG A 196 14.91 0.16 -6.91
N SER A 197 15.07 -1.14 -6.93
CA SER A 197 16.25 -1.80 -6.40
C SER A 197 16.68 -2.98 -7.26
N SER A 198 17.98 -3.26 -7.23
CA SER A 198 18.57 -4.43 -7.91
C SER A 198 18.39 -5.74 -7.13
N GLU A 199 18.15 -5.65 -5.83
CA GLU A 199 17.88 -6.75 -4.91
C GLU A 199 16.75 -6.37 -3.94
N THR A 200 16.27 -7.33 -3.16
CA THR A 200 15.20 -7.09 -2.19
C THR A 200 15.61 -6.02 -1.17
N VAL A 201 14.85 -4.93 -1.12
CA VAL A 201 14.89 -3.92 -0.05
C VAL A 201 13.67 -4.14 0.83
N TRP A 202 13.88 -4.26 2.13
CA TRP A 202 12.81 -4.50 3.08
C TRP A 202 12.07 -3.22 3.42
N ILE A 203 10.76 -3.32 3.63
CA ILE A 203 9.93 -2.19 4.08
C ILE A 203 10.47 -1.63 5.38
N GLU A 204 10.89 -2.51 6.31
CA GLU A 204 11.45 -2.14 7.61
C GLU A 204 12.72 -1.31 7.48
N ASP A 205 13.62 -1.64 6.51
CA ASP A 205 14.85 -0.86 6.30
C ASP A 205 14.54 0.56 5.82
N VAL A 206 13.52 0.72 4.97
CA VAL A 206 13.07 2.03 4.52
C VAL A 206 12.48 2.83 5.68
N ILE A 207 11.65 2.20 6.52
CA ILE A 207 11.07 2.82 7.70
C ILE A 207 12.17 3.31 8.65
N GLU A 208 13.12 2.44 9.02
CA GLU A 208 14.23 2.77 9.91
C GLU A 208 15.09 3.92 9.36
N LEU A 209 15.36 3.90 8.04
CA LEU A 209 16.11 4.94 7.36
C LEU A 209 15.42 6.29 7.47
N VAL A 210 14.12 6.34 7.26
CA VAL A 210 13.31 7.57 7.35
C VAL A 210 13.25 8.05 8.80
N GLU A 211 12.94 7.17 9.74
CA GLU A 211 12.85 7.51 11.16
C GLU A 211 14.16 8.07 11.73
N ALA A 212 15.29 7.51 11.30
CA ALA A 212 16.62 8.02 11.66
C ALA A 212 16.96 9.39 11.01
N SER A 213 16.12 9.88 10.11
CA SER A 213 16.33 11.14 9.39
C SER A 213 15.54 12.32 9.96
N GLY A 214 14.50 12.06 10.77
CA GLY A 214 13.66 13.07 11.42
C GLY A 214 14.22 13.56 12.77
N SER A 215 13.50 14.47 13.41
CA SER A 215 13.85 14.94 14.77
C SER A 215 13.65 13.84 15.81
N SER A 216 12.60 13.05 15.68
CA SER A 216 12.31 11.86 16.46
C SER A 216 11.35 10.95 15.72
N GLU A 217 11.41 9.66 16.03
CA GLU A 217 10.47 8.64 15.61
C GLU A 217 9.12 8.80 16.31
N LEU A 218 8.07 8.15 15.77
CA LEU A 218 6.78 8.02 16.42
C LEU A 218 6.64 6.63 17.07
N TYR A 219 5.77 6.56 18.09
CA TYR A 219 5.46 5.35 18.83
C TYR A 219 3.97 5.27 19.13
N SER A 220 3.39 4.08 19.07
CA SER A 220 1.98 3.85 19.43
C SER A 220 1.78 3.79 20.95
N LEU A 221 2.83 3.48 21.72
CA LEU A 221 2.77 3.35 23.19
C LEU A 221 3.98 4.02 23.83
N LEU A 222 3.75 5.06 24.63
CA LEU A 222 4.75 5.74 25.44
C LEU A 222 4.26 5.84 26.89
N LYS A 223 5.19 5.77 27.83
CA LYS A 223 5.00 6.12 29.24
C LYS A 223 5.72 7.45 29.52
N ARG A 224 5.48 8.05 30.68
CA ARG A 224 6.06 9.37 31.03
C ARG A 224 7.57 9.49 30.83
N PRO A 225 8.40 8.48 31.19
CA PRO A 225 9.84 8.53 30.88
C PRO A 225 10.15 8.54 29.39
N ASP A 226 9.34 7.80 28.59
CA ASP A 226 9.48 7.74 27.15
C ASP A 226 9.08 9.07 26.49
N GLU A 227 7.97 9.70 26.96
CA GLU A 227 7.53 11.02 26.49
C GLU A 227 8.61 12.08 26.73
N LYS A 228 9.23 12.05 27.91
CA LYS A 228 10.36 12.93 28.23
C LYS A 228 11.50 12.73 27.23
N TYR A 229 11.91 11.49 27.02
CA TYR A 229 13.01 11.16 26.11
C TYR A 229 12.72 11.62 24.67
N VAL A 230 11.54 11.30 24.12
CA VAL A 230 11.15 11.66 22.74
C VAL A 230 11.11 13.18 22.58
N THR A 231 10.58 13.89 23.60
CA THR A 231 10.51 15.36 23.58
C THR A 231 11.91 16.00 23.57
N GLU A 232 12.78 15.53 24.45
CA GLU A 232 14.16 16.04 24.54
C GLU A 232 14.97 15.71 23.28
N ARG A 233 14.86 14.46 22.77
CA ARG A 233 15.50 14.04 21.54
C ARG A 233 15.06 14.90 20.34
N ALA A 234 13.75 15.15 20.20
CA ALA A 234 13.25 16.00 19.11
C ALA A 234 13.79 17.44 19.24
N TYR A 235 13.87 17.98 20.46
CA TYR A 235 14.40 19.31 20.71
C TYR A 235 15.90 19.40 20.44
N GLU A 236 16.68 18.38 20.77
CA GLU A 236 18.13 18.33 20.52
C GLU A 236 18.45 18.16 19.03
N ASN A 237 17.54 17.57 18.26
CA ASN A 237 17.71 17.24 16.84
C ASN A 237 16.71 17.98 15.92
N PRO A 238 16.79 19.33 15.84
CA PRO A 238 15.89 20.11 15.00
C PRO A 238 16.16 19.86 13.51
N VAL A 239 15.10 19.70 12.71
CA VAL A 239 15.18 19.33 11.30
C VAL A 239 14.13 20.11 10.49
N PHE A 240 14.56 20.83 9.45
CA PHE A 240 13.69 21.42 8.44
C PHE A 240 13.14 20.36 7.47
N VAL A 241 12.09 20.69 6.72
CA VAL A 241 11.58 19.83 5.64
C VAL A 241 12.67 19.56 4.58
N GLU A 242 13.50 20.57 4.28
CA GLU A 242 14.64 20.49 3.36
C GLU A 242 15.75 19.58 3.90
N ASP A 243 15.99 19.60 5.21
CA ASP A 243 16.99 18.75 5.84
C ASP A 243 16.51 17.30 5.85
N LEU A 244 15.25 17.09 6.20
CA LEU A 244 14.64 15.74 6.25
C LEU A 244 14.73 15.06 4.88
N VAL A 245 14.31 15.73 3.79
CA VAL A 245 14.38 15.16 2.45
C VAL A 245 15.83 14.88 2.02
N ARG A 246 16.80 15.75 2.37
CA ARG A 246 18.21 15.52 2.09
C ARG A 246 18.81 14.37 2.90
N ASN A 247 18.45 14.27 4.18
CA ASN A 247 18.92 13.20 5.06
C ASN A 247 18.48 11.83 4.53
N VAL A 248 17.19 11.70 4.16
CA VAL A 248 16.66 10.48 3.55
C VAL A 248 17.35 10.17 2.24
N ALA A 249 17.46 11.15 1.33
CA ALA A 249 18.12 10.98 0.03
C ALA A 249 19.61 10.58 0.17
N THR A 250 20.31 11.15 1.15
CA THR A 250 21.72 10.81 1.43
C THR A 250 21.86 9.34 1.84
N ARG A 251 20.96 8.84 2.69
CA ARG A 251 20.95 7.44 3.13
C ARG A 251 20.58 6.49 2.00
N LEU A 252 19.60 6.85 1.15
CA LEU A 252 19.23 6.06 -0.02
C LEU A 252 20.36 6.03 -1.06
N ASN A 253 21.14 7.10 -1.24
CA ASN A 253 22.32 7.11 -2.09
C ASN A 253 23.43 6.18 -1.58
N ALA A 254 23.52 5.99 -0.28
CA ALA A 254 24.50 5.08 0.32
C ALA A 254 24.03 3.61 0.32
N HIS A 255 22.77 3.35 0.03
CA HIS A 255 22.21 1.99 0.01
C HIS A 255 22.68 1.23 -1.25
N PRO A 256 23.31 0.05 -1.11
CA PRO A 256 23.99 -0.63 -2.22
C PRO A 256 23.06 -1.11 -3.34
N HIS A 257 21.79 -1.36 -3.01
CA HIS A 257 20.83 -1.97 -3.94
C HIS A 257 19.81 -0.98 -4.51
N VAL A 258 19.73 0.26 -3.98
CA VAL A 258 18.79 1.27 -4.50
C VAL A 258 19.33 1.88 -5.79
N THR A 259 18.62 1.66 -6.89
CA THR A 259 18.98 2.14 -8.22
C THR A 259 18.34 3.47 -8.58
N TRP A 260 17.12 3.68 -8.14
CA TRP A 260 16.34 4.92 -8.31
C TRP A 260 15.48 5.15 -7.08
N TYR A 261 15.21 6.41 -6.78
CA TYR A 261 14.24 6.79 -5.75
C TYR A 261 13.61 8.15 -6.03
N LYS A 262 12.42 8.34 -5.47
CA LYS A 262 11.77 9.63 -5.26
C LYS A 262 11.39 9.74 -3.79
N VAL A 263 11.77 10.82 -3.14
CA VAL A 263 11.44 11.14 -1.74
C VAL A 263 10.62 12.41 -1.72
N GLU A 264 9.43 12.33 -1.12
CA GLU A 264 8.56 13.47 -0.87
C GLU A 264 8.36 13.60 0.64
N VAL A 265 8.44 14.83 1.13
CA VAL A 265 8.24 15.16 2.55
C VAL A 265 7.20 16.25 2.66
N GLU A 266 6.20 16.03 3.51
CA GLU A 266 5.18 17.01 3.86
C GLU A 266 5.14 17.20 5.38
N ASN A 267 5.48 18.39 5.86
CA ASN A 267 5.33 18.77 7.26
C ASN A 267 3.97 19.43 7.49
N PHE A 268 3.17 18.84 8.39
CA PHE A 268 1.88 19.40 8.81
C PHE A 268 2.10 20.52 9.83
N GLU A 269 2.41 21.71 9.34
CA GLU A 269 2.85 22.85 10.14
C GLU A 269 1.86 23.21 11.26
N SER A 270 2.36 23.28 12.51
CA SER A 270 1.53 23.50 13.69
C SER A 270 1.15 24.98 13.91
N ILE A 271 1.87 25.91 13.32
CA ILE A 271 1.66 27.37 13.47
C ILE A 271 1.23 28.08 12.18
N HIS A 272 1.12 27.35 11.07
CA HIS A 272 0.70 27.84 9.77
C HIS A 272 -0.57 27.11 9.29
N ASN A 273 -1.31 27.74 8.38
CA ASN A 273 -2.50 27.13 7.75
C ASN A 273 -2.19 26.40 6.43
N HIS A 274 -0.91 26.23 6.12
CA HIS A 274 -0.40 25.48 4.98
C HIS A 274 0.69 24.52 5.48
N ASN A 275 1.00 23.50 4.68
CA ASN A 275 2.07 22.56 4.94
C ASN A 275 3.35 22.99 4.21
N ALA A 276 4.50 22.59 4.77
CA ALA A 276 5.77 22.71 4.07
C ALA A 276 6.07 21.43 3.31
N TYR A 277 6.55 21.55 2.07
CA TYR A 277 6.78 20.40 1.18
C TYR A 277 8.16 20.47 0.54
N ALA A 278 8.82 19.32 0.43
CA ALA A 278 10.08 19.16 -0.29
C ALA A 278 10.12 17.82 -1.03
N CYS A 279 10.77 17.78 -2.18
CA CYS A 279 10.93 16.58 -2.98
C CYS A 279 12.36 16.49 -3.54
N ILE A 280 12.91 15.27 -3.56
CA ILE A 280 14.13 14.90 -4.28
C ILE A 280 13.85 13.63 -5.08
N GLU A 281 14.21 13.67 -6.37
CA GLU A 281 14.18 12.51 -7.24
C GLU A 281 15.58 12.27 -7.81
N LYS A 282 16.05 11.03 -7.74
CA LYS A 282 17.29 10.59 -8.37
C LYS A 282 16.99 10.20 -9.80
N SER A 283 17.50 10.97 -10.74
CA SER A 283 17.46 10.69 -12.19
C SER A 283 18.52 9.68 -12.62
#